data_5946e265e1b428f4f7182cc93f6bda91
#
_entry.id   5946e265e1b428f4f7182cc93f6bda91
#
_cell.length_a   1.000
_cell.length_b   1.000
_cell.length_c   1.000
_cell.angle_alpha   90.00
_cell.angle_beta   90.00
_cell.angle_gamma   90.00
#
_symmetry.space_group_name_H-M   'P 1'
#
loop_
_entity.id
_entity.type
_entity.pdbx_description
1 polymer ?
#
loop_
_entity_poly.entity_id
_entity_poly.type
_entity_poly.pdbx_seq_one_letter_code
_entity_poly.pdbx_strand_id
1 'polypeptide(L)'
;YERRASKGDADEVDRILLEHKPIAHKIRHIIDKLSPQGVQRERGLEDGDEIDINAAVDAMISIRMGKQPDTRITMRNVVKNRDLAVTVLLDLSESTNEKVGGSDKTVLELTREAAVLVSTAVTGIGDPFAVHGFASEGRHDIHYYRFKDFNQKFDHEVKARLDGMKGGLSTRMGAAMRHAGHHLLAQPERRKLLLLVTDGEPADIDERDPQHLRHDTKKAVEDLAMQGVHTYCLTLDPDADRYVARIFGENAYSIVDNVERLPERLPNVFAALTS
;
A
#
# COMPACT_ATOMS: atom_id res chain seq x y z
N TYR A 1 2.18 -9.57 -20.06
CA TYR A 1 2.70 -8.50 -20.95
C TYR A 1 2.23 -7.14 -20.44
N GLU A 2 3.17 -6.16 -20.30
CA GLU A 2 2.79 -4.80 -19.96
C GLU A 2 2.02 -4.15 -21.10
N ARG A 3 0.87 -3.56 -20.77
CA ARG A 3 -0.03 -2.91 -21.71
C ARG A 3 -0.21 -1.44 -21.32
N ARG A 4 -0.46 -0.61 -22.31
CA ARG A 4 -0.80 0.80 -22.05
C ARG A 4 -2.21 0.89 -21.48
N ALA A 5 -2.36 1.61 -20.36
CA ALA A 5 -3.66 1.96 -19.83
C ALA A 5 -4.40 2.90 -20.81
N SER A 6 -5.69 2.65 -21.01
CA SER A 6 -6.55 3.59 -21.73
C SER A 6 -6.69 4.87 -20.92
N LYS A 7 -6.98 5.99 -21.60
CA LYS A 7 -7.22 7.28 -20.95
C LYS A 7 -8.73 7.55 -20.96
N GLY A 8 -9.26 7.94 -19.81
CA GLY A 8 -10.60 8.46 -19.64
C GLY A 8 -10.56 9.96 -19.34
N ASP A 9 -11.51 10.43 -18.55
CA ASP A 9 -11.65 11.82 -18.15
C ASP A 9 -11.01 12.07 -16.78
N ALA A 10 -9.96 12.89 -16.73
CA ALA A 10 -9.30 13.21 -15.47
C ALA A 10 -10.18 14.01 -14.50
N ASP A 11 -11.15 14.76 -15.02
CA ASP A 11 -12.09 15.56 -14.20
C ASP A 11 -13.03 14.64 -13.39
N GLU A 12 -13.25 13.40 -13.84
CA GLU A 12 -13.98 12.39 -13.08
C GLU A 12 -13.26 12.03 -11.77
N VAL A 13 -11.94 11.87 -11.83
CA VAL A 13 -11.11 11.62 -10.64
C VAL A 13 -11.15 12.82 -9.68
N ASP A 14 -11.15 14.05 -10.22
CA ASP A 14 -11.28 15.25 -9.40
C ASP A 14 -12.66 15.34 -8.74
N ARG A 15 -13.71 14.88 -9.41
CA ARG A 15 -15.06 14.75 -8.87
C ARG A 15 -15.11 13.74 -7.71
N ILE A 16 -14.51 12.57 -7.87
CA ILE A 16 -14.36 11.57 -6.80
C ILE A 16 -13.66 12.17 -5.58
N LEU A 17 -12.58 12.92 -5.80
CA LEU A 17 -11.84 13.58 -4.72
C LEU A 17 -12.65 14.67 -3.99
N LEU A 18 -13.51 15.39 -4.69
CA LEU A 18 -14.42 16.38 -4.10
C LEU A 18 -15.52 15.70 -3.28
N GLU A 19 -16.14 14.64 -3.83
CA GLU A 19 -17.20 13.89 -3.17
C GLU A 19 -16.69 13.25 -1.87
N HIS A 20 -15.50 12.64 -1.90
CA HIS A 20 -14.91 11.93 -0.78
C HIS A 20 -13.83 12.73 -0.02
N LYS A 21 -13.83 14.07 -0.13
CA LYS A 21 -12.83 14.92 0.53
C LYS A 21 -12.67 14.68 2.04
N PRO A 22 -13.76 14.49 2.83
CA PRO A 22 -13.62 14.17 4.26
C PRO A 22 -12.92 12.84 4.50
N ILE A 23 -13.16 11.85 3.65
CA ILE A 23 -12.55 10.51 3.73
C ILE A 23 -11.06 10.61 3.40
N ALA A 24 -10.70 11.27 2.31
CA ALA A 24 -9.31 11.49 1.92
C ALA A 24 -8.52 12.20 3.05
N HIS A 25 -9.12 13.18 3.71
CA HIS A 25 -8.50 13.88 4.84
C HIS A 25 -8.30 12.98 6.06
N LYS A 26 -9.30 12.13 6.40
CA LYS A 26 -9.19 11.15 7.49
C LYS A 26 -8.07 10.13 7.20
N ILE A 27 -8.02 9.60 5.99
CA ILE A 27 -7.00 8.65 5.55
C ILE A 27 -5.61 9.28 5.72
N ARG A 28 -5.41 10.49 5.20
CA ARG A 28 -4.15 11.21 5.34
C ARG A 28 -3.73 11.37 6.80
N HIS A 29 -4.65 11.83 7.65
CA HIS A 29 -4.37 12.03 9.07
C HIS A 29 -3.99 10.73 9.80
N ILE A 30 -4.62 9.61 9.44
CA ILE A 30 -4.29 8.29 9.98
C ILE A 30 -2.88 7.88 9.55
N ILE A 31 -2.56 8.02 8.27
CA ILE A 31 -1.24 7.64 7.74
C ILE A 31 -0.14 8.54 8.34
N ASP A 32 -0.39 9.83 8.50
CA ASP A 32 0.54 10.75 9.17
C ASP A 32 0.85 10.34 10.61
N LYS A 33 -0.16 9.85 11.36
CA LYS A 33 0.02 9.37 12.73
C LYS A 33 0.79 8.05 12.82
N LEU A 34 0.58 7.15 11.87
CA LEU A 34 1.19 5.81 11.88
C LEU A 34 2.67 5.81 11.53
N SER A 35 3.17 6.88 10.94
CA SER A 35 4.58 6.99 10.60
C SER A 35 5.05 8.40 10.88
N PRO A 36 5.50 8.65 12.10
CA PRO A 36 5.99 9.98 12.48
C PRO A 36 7.16 10.37 11.57
N GLN A 37 6.89 11.35 10.72
CA GLN A 37 7.95 12.17 10.14
C GLN A 37 8.37 13.16 11.21
N GLY A 38 9.62 13.22 11.53
CA GLY A 38 10.08 14.19 12.49
C GLY A 38 11.57 14.10 12.77
N VAL A 39 12.08 15.18 13.27
CA VAL A 39 13.39 15.20 13.89
C VAL A 39 13.32 14.38 15.16
N GLN A 40 13.88 13.19 15.14
CA GLN A 40 14.07 12.38 16.35
C GLN A 40 15.39 12.77 16.97
N ARG A 41 15.38 13.15 18.26
CA ARG A 41 16.61 13.43 19.02
C ARG A 41 17.17 12.12 19.50
N GLU A 42 18.24 11.66 18.88
CA GLU A 42 19.08 10.59 19.43
C GLU A 42 19.96 11.17 20.51
N ARG A 43 19.77 10.70 21.76
CA ARG A 43 20.50 11.13 22.94
C ARG A 43 21.53 10.09 23.34
N GLY A 44 22.46 10.51 24.21
CA GLY A 44 23.48 9.60 24.75
C GLY A 44 24.54 9.23 23.70
N LEU A 45 24.95 10.20 22.90
CA LEU A 45 26.03 10.08 21.92
C LEU A 45 27.32 10.68 22.49
N GLU A 46 28.46 10.15 22.06
CA GLU A 46 29.77 10.75 22.36
C GLU A 46 30.08 11.90 21.41
N ASP A 47 29.54 11.82 20.18
CA ASP A 47 29.77 12.79 19.11
C ASP A 47 28.43 13.16 18.44
N GLY A 48 27.77 14.15 19.00
CA GLY A 48 26.49 14.69 18.52
C GLY A 48 26.62 16.18 18.18
N ASP A 49 25.60 16.69 17.49
CA ASP A 49 25.58 18.09 17.00
C ASP A 49 25.18 19.08 18.11
N GLU A 50 24.51 18.62 19.16
CA GLU A 50 24.02 19.40 20.29
C GLU A 50 24.34 18.73 21.63
N ILE A 51 24.47 19.51 22.71
CA ILE A 51 24.67 18.99 24.06
C ILE A 51 23.30 18.67 24.70
N ASP A 52 23.16 17.44 25.22
CA ASP A 52 22.03 17.10 26.10
C ASP A 52 22.30 17.70 27.49
N ILE A 53 21.61 18.78 27.80
CA ILE A 53 21.78 19.52 29.05
C ILE A 53 21.58 18.62 30.29
N ASN A 54 20.64 17.70 30.26
CA ASN A 54 20.39 16.80 31.38
C ASN A 54 21.57 15.84 31.59
N ALA A 55 22.06 15.22 30.52
CA ALA A 55 23.22 14.34 30.58
C ALA A 55 24.50 15.10 31.01
N ALA A 56 24.66 16.33 30.55
CA ALA A 56 25.79 17.18 30.95
C ALA A 56 25.74 17.54 32.46
N VAL A 57 24.56 17.85 33.00
CA VAL A 57 24.36 18.10 34.44
C VAL A 57 24.67 16.85 35.26
N ASP A 58 24.21 15.69 34.84
CA ASP A 58 24.49 14.41 35.50
C ASP A 58 25.99 14.07 35.50
N ALA A 59 26.66 14.34 34.37
CA ALA A 59 28.12 14.21 34.27
C ALA A 59 28.85 15.15 35.23
N MET A 60 28.42 16.42 35.33
CA MET A 60 29.00 17.39 36.30
C MET A 60 28.80 16.97 37.75
N ILE A 61 27.62 16.43 38.09
CA ILE A 61 27.32 15.88 39.40
C ILE A 61 28.29 14.72 39.74
N SER A 62 28.46 13.80 38.78
CA SER A 62 29.37 12.67 38.89
C SER A 62 30.81 13.12 39.15
N ILE A 63 31.31 14.11 38.44
CA ILE A 63 32.63 14.71 38.66
C ILE A 63 32.76 15.28 40.08
N ARG A 64 31.78 16.05 40.52
CA ARG A 64 31.77 16.62 41.90
C ARG A 64 31.76 15.56 42.96
N MET A 65 31.14 14.39 42.71
CA MET A 65 31.16 13.26 43.61
C MET A 65 32.42 12.39 43.52
N GLY A 66 33.39 12.79 42.69
CA GLY A 66 34.62 12.01 42.48
C GLY A 66 34.42 10.72 41.68
N LYS A 67 33.31 10.59 40.96
CA LYS A 67 32.99 9.46 40.09
C LYS A 67 33.37 9.77 38.67
N GLN A 68 33.65 8.74 37.88
CA GLN A 68 33.89 8.88 36.46
C GLN A 68 32.55 9.25 35.76
N PRO A 69 32.51 10.39 35.02
CA PRO A 69 31.29 10.80 34.32
C PRO A 69 31.02 9.94 33.09
N ASP A 70 29.77 9.84 32.66
CA ASP A 70 29.42 9.34 31.33
C ASP A 70 29.79 10.39 30.28
N THR A 71 30.56 9.99 29.27
CA THR A 71 31.02 10.87 28.18
C THR A 71 29.94 11.12 27.13
N ARG A 72 28.85 10.33 27.16
CA ARG A 72 27.76 10.40 26.18
C ARG A 72 26.77 11.52 26.53
N ILE A 73 27.23 12.74 26.47
CA ILE A 73 26.49 13.96 26.84
C ILE A 73 25.95 14.73 25.65
N THR A 74 26.09 14.19 24.43
CA THR A 74 25.62 14.85 23.22
C THR A 74 24.39 14.17 22.63
N MET A 75 23.68 14.91 21.80
CA MET A 75 22.52 14.45 21.03
C MET A 75 22.63 14.93 19.60
N ARG A 76 21.97 14.21 18.70
CA ARG A 76 21.87 14.55 17.27
C ARG A 76 20.42 14.56 16.84
N ASN A 77 20.07 15.53 16.02
CA ASN A 77 18.77 15.58 15.37
C ASN A 77 18.81 14.71 14.10
N VAL A 78 18.20 13.52 14.16
CA VAL A 78 18.08 12.63 13.00
C VAL A 78 16.73 12.83 12.36
N VAL A 79 16.72 13.27 11.10
CA VAL A 79 15.49 13.30 10.30
C VAL A 79 15.17 11.86 9.93
N LYS A 80 14.17 11.27 10.58
CA LYS A 80 13.62 9.97 10.13
C LYS A 80 12.77 10.21 8.90
N ASN A 81 13.34 9.98 7.74
CA ASN A 81 12.57 9.84 6.52
C ASN A 81 11.80 8.52 6.58
N ARG A 82 10.57 8.54 6.09
CA ARG A 82 9.82 7.31 5.85
C ARG A 82 10.58 6.51 4.80
N ASP A 83 10.79 5.25 5.10
CA ASP A 83 11.55 4.33 4.25
C ASP A 83 10.58 3.27 3.71
N LEU A 84 9.50 3.74 3.08
CA LEU A 84 8.39 2.91 2.61
C LEU A 84 8.10 3.18 1.12
N ALA A 85 8.08 2.11 0.32
CA ALA A 85 7.54 2.12 -1.04
C ALA A 85 6.26 1.28 -1.11
N VAL A 86 5.25 1.78 -1.82
CA VAL A 86 3.93 1.14 -1.92
C VAL A 86 3.59 0.86 -3.38
N THR A 87 3.13 -0.36 -3.67
CA THR A 87 2.44 -0.66 -4.93
C THR A 87 0.99 -1.01 -4.63
N VAL A 88 0.06 -0.28 -5.20
CA VAL A 88 -1.36 -0.64 -5.24
C VAL A 88 -1.60 -1.44 -6.50
N LEU A 89 -1.99 -2.70 -6.34
CA LEU A 89 -2.27 -3.61 -7.44
C LEU A 89 -3.78 -3.87 -7.52
N LEU A 90 -4.41 -3.48 -8.61
CA LEU A 90 -5.85 -3.54 -8.80
C LEU A 90 -6.22 -4.75 -9.65
N ASP A 91 -7.15 -5.55 -9.15
CA ASP A 91 -7.83 -6.57 -9.93
C ASP A 91 -8.82 -5.89 -10.89
N LEU A 92 -8.68 -6.19 -12.18
CA LEU A 92 -9.50 -5.65 -13.27
C LEU A 92 -10.20 -6.78 -14.03
N SER A 93 -10.59 -7.83 -13.34
CA SER A 93 -11.31 -8.97 -13.93
C SER A 93 -12.75 -8.62 -14.31
N GLU A 94 -13.42 -9.52 -15.04
CA GLU A 94 -14.79 -9.34 -15.52
C GLU A 94 -15.80 -9.12 -14.39
N SER A 95 -15.60 -9.77 -13.23
CA SER A 95 -16.45 -9.62 -12.04
C SER A 95 -16.54 -8.17 -11.55
N THR A 96 -15.50 -7.34 -11.81
CA THR A 96 -15.51 -5.93 -11.42
C THR A 96 -16.59 -5.10 -12.13
N ASN A 97 -17.16 -5.59 -13.23
CA ASN A 97 -18.29 -4.94 -13.92
C ASN A 97 -19.65 -5.20 -13.23
N GLU A 98 -19.71 -6.09 -12.24
CA GLU A 98 -20.92 -6.36 -11.49
C GLU A 98 -21.26 -5.24 -10.52
N LYS A 99 -22.55 -5.05 -10.24
CA LYS A 99 -23.01 -4.08 -9.24
C LYS A 99 -22.77 -4.62 -7.83
N VAL A 100 -22.35 -3.74 -6.95
CA VAL A 100 -22.24 -4.06 -5.52
C VAL A 100 -23.65 -4.18 -4.93
N GLY A 101 -23.87 -5.21 -4.11
CA GLY A 101 -25.15 -5.44 -3.47
C GLY A 101 -25.62 -4.23 -2.66
N GLY A 102 -26.79 -3.68 -3.01
CA GLY A 102 -27.37 -2.51 -2.34
C GLY A 102 -26.86 -1.14 -2.81
N SER A 103 -26.01 -1.10 -3.85
CA SER A 103 -25.51 0.13 -4.47
C SER A 103 -25.78 0.15 -5.97
N ASP A 104 -25.89 1.35 -6.55
CA ASP A 104 -25.92 1.51 -8.01
C ASP A 104 -24.52 1.46 -8.65
N LYS A 105 -23.47 1.51 -7.84
CA LYS A 105 -22.07 1.48 -8.28
C LYS A 105 -21.61 0.07 -8.61
N THR A 106 -20.76 -0.04 -9.63
CA THR A 106 -20.04 -1.28 -9.94
C THR A 106 -18.84 -1.47 -9.01
N VAL A 107 -18.35 -2.69 -8.92
CA VAL A 107 -17.11 -3.00 -8.20
C VAL A 107 -15.93 -2.23 -8.77
N LEU A 108 -15.86 -2.05 -10.10
CA LEU A 108 -14.83 -1.27 -10.77
C LEU A 108 -14.83 0.20 -10.33
N GLU A 109 -16.01 0.80 -10.18
CA GLU A 109 -16.14 2.17 -9.66
C GLU A 109 -15.65 2.27 -8.22
N LEU A 110 -15.99 1.33 -7.35
CA LEU A 110 -15.47 1.28 -5.99
C LEU A 110 -13.96 1.05 -5.94
N THR A 111 -13.44 0.17 -6.79
CA THR A 111 -11.99 -0.08 -6.92
C THR A 111 -11.27 1.19 -7.35
N ARG A 112 -11.83 1.93 -8.31
CA ARG A 112 -11.31 3.23 -8.76
C ARG A 112 -11.32 4.26 -7.62
N GLU A 113 -12.43 4.42 -6.94
CA GLU A 113 -12.56 5.34 -5.80
C GLU A 113 -11.54 5.01 -4.71
N ALA A 114 -11.40 3.74 -4.34
CA ALA A 114 -10.42 3.28 -3.38
C ALA A 114 -8.98 3.59 -3.82
N ALA A 115 -8.64 3.30 -5.07
CA ALA A 115 -7.31 3.58 -5.63
C ALA A 115 -7.00 5.08 -5.64
N VAL A 116 -7.96 5.92 -6.01
CA VAL A 116 -7.83 7.39 -6.03
C VAL A 116 -7.62 7.94 -4.61
N LEU A 117 -8.40 7.48 -3.64
CA LEU A 117 -8.31 7.93 -2.24
C LEU A 117 -6.97 7.52 -1.61
N VAL A 118 -6.55 6.26 -1.79
CA VAL A 118 -5.26 5.78 -1.29
C VAL A 118 -4.11 6.53 -1.97
N SER A 119 -4.16 6.71 -3.29
CA SER A 119 -3.14 7.43 -4.05
C SER A 119 -2.97 8.87 -3.59
N THR A 120 -4.10 9.56 -3.35
CA THR A 120 -4.09 10.94 -2.85
C THR A 120 -3.50 11.02 -1.44
N ALA A 121 -3.87 10.07 -0.58
CA ALA A 121 -3.33 10.00 0.77
C ALA A 121 -1.81 9.77 0.77
N VAL A 122 -1.33 8.80 0.00
CA VAL A 122 0.12 8.50 -0.10
C VAL A 122 0.88 9.66 -0.75
N THR A 123 0.31 10.31 -1.78
CA THR A 123 0.89 11.53 -2.38
C THR A 123 1.09 12.62 -1.34
N GLY A 124 0.10 12.84 -0.47
CA GLY A 124 0.15 13.87 0.57
C GLY A 124 1.23 13.64 1.61
N ILE A 125 1.73 12.42 1.73
CA ILE A 125 2.76 12.01 2.68
C ILE A 125 4.15 12.07 2.04
N GLY A 126 4.22 11.91 0.71
CA GLY A 126 5.46 11.97 -0.05
C GLY A 126 6.22 10.65 -0.18
N ASP A 127 5.61 9.52 0.23
CA ASP A 127 6.18 8.20 -0.02
C ASP A 127 6.11 7.84 -1.52
N PRO A 128 7.14 7.18 -2.09
CA PRO A 128 7.06 6.68 -3.45
C PRO A 128 6.01 5.58 -3.58
N PHE A 129 5.14 5.71 -4.57
CA PHE A 129 4.12 4.70 -4.83
C PHE A 129 3.83 4.51 -6.30
N ALA A 130 3.36 3.32 -6.65
CA ALA A 130 2.86 2.96 -7.96
C ALA A 130 1.41 2.45 -7.87
N VAL A 131 0.65 2.64 -8.95
CA VAL A 131 -0.70 2.08 -9.11
C VAL A 131 -0.70 1.29 -10.40
N HIS A 132 -0.85 -0.01 -10.27
CA HIS A 132 -0.88 -0.95 -11.38
C HIS A 132 -2.18 -1.74 -11.36
N GLY A 133 -2.52 -2.36 -12.46
CA GLY A 133 -3.69 -3.23 -12.55
C GLY A 133 -3.37 -4.47 -13.37
N PHE A 134 -4.20 -5.49 -13.24
CA PHE A 134 -4.04 -6.72 -13.99
C PHE A 134 -5.37 -7.39 -14.33
N ALA A 135 -5.36 -8.14 -15.40
CA ALA A 135 -6.35 -9.14 -15.77
C ALA A 135 -5.66 -10.27 -16.51
N SER A 136 -6.27 -11.44 -16.65
CA SER A 136 -5.63 -12.59 -17.31
C SER A 136 -6.54 -13.28 -18.31
N GLU A 137 -5.94 -13.79 -19.38
CA GLU A 137 -6.58 -14.66 -20.36
C GLU A 137 -5.77 -15.96 -20.46
N GLY A 138 -5.95 -16.82 -19.42
CA GLY A 138 -5.17 -18.02 -19.24
C GLY A 138 -3.74 -17.76 -18.72
N ARG A 139 -2.98 -18.85 -18.59
CA ARG A 139 -1.62 -18.84 -18.01
C ARG A 139 -0.57 -18.08 -18.82
N HIS A 140 -0.82 -17.88 -20.10
CA HIS A 140 0.18 -17.35 -21.04
C HIS A 140 -0.03 -15.87 -21.38
N ASP A 141 -1.20 -15.29 -21.10
CA ASP A 141 -1.47 -13.88 -21.38
C ASP A 141 -2.03 -13.16 -20.15
N ILE A 142 -1.13 -12.59 -19.38
CA ILE A 142 -1.47 -11.74 -18.24
C ILE A 142 -1.28 -10.30 -18.69
N HIS A 143 -2.38 -9.57 -18.73
CA HIS A 143 -2.42 -8.16 -19.02
C HIS A 143 -2.03 -7.39 -17.76
N TYR A 144 -0.97 -6.61 -17.84
CA TYR A 144 -0.49 -5.80 -16.75
C TYR A 144 -0.51 -4.34 -17.16
N TYR A 145 -1.24 -3.51 -16.41
CA TYR A 145 -1.46 -2.10 -16.70
C TYR A 145 -0.73 -1.24 -15.69
N ARG A 146 0.00 -0.23 -16.17
CA ARG A 146 0.68 0.74 -15.33
C ARG A 146 -0.06 2.07 -15.41
N PHE A 147 -0.87 2.37 -14.41
CA PHE A 147 -1.59 3.64 -14.31
C PHE A 147 -0.70 4.75 -13.81
N LYS A 148 0.14 4.45 -12.79
CA LYS A 148 1.14 5.35 -12.22
C LYS A 148 2.39 4.56 -11.81
N ASP A 149 3.54 5.03 -12.22
CA ASP A 149 4.84 4.51 -11.77
C ASP A 149 5.40 5.32 -10.60
N PHE A 150 6.38 4.74 -9.88
CA PHE A 150 7.02 5.38 -8.73
C PHE A 150 7.58 6.77 -9.03
N ASN A 151 8.16 6.96 -10.21
CA ASN A 151 8.80 8.21 -10.63
C ASN A 151 7.82 9.25 -11.19
N GLN A 152 6.54 8.93 -11.27
CA GLN A 152 5.52 9.83 -11.81
C GLN A 152 4.82 10.61 -10.70
N LYS A 153 4.49 11.87 -10.97
CA LYS A 153 3.61 12.65 -10.10
C LYS A 153 2.16 12.18 -10.28
N PHE A 154 1.34 12.39 -9.28
CA PHE A 154 -0.10 12.17 -9.37
C PHE A 154 -0.75 13.38 -10.08
N ASP A 155 -0.55 13.46 -11.38
CA ASP A 155 -0.96 14.55 -12.25
C ASP A 155 -2.23 14.20 -13.09
N HIS A 156 -2.63 15.14 -13.94
CA HIS A 156 -3.77 14.98 -14.82
C HIS A 156 -3.67 13.74 -15.72
N GLU A 157 -2.48 13.38 -16.19
CA GLU A 157 -2.30 12.21 -17.05
C GLU A 157 -2.50 10.89 -16.30
N VAL A 158 -2.02 10.82 -15.06
CA VAL A 158 -2.27 9.68 -14.17
C VAL A 158 -3.76 9.56 -13.85
N LYS A 159 -4.43 10.68 -13.53
CA LYS A 159 -5.87 10.70 -13.27
C LYS A 159 -6.67 10.20 -14.49
N ALA A 160 -6.36 10.66 -15.70
CA ALA A 160 -7.00 10.20 -16.92
C ALA A 160 -6.82 8.68 -17.12
N ARG A 161 -5.63 8.13 -16.84
CA ARG A 161 -5.41 6.68 -16.89
C ARG A 161 -6.22 5.91 -15.86
N LEU A 162 -6.34 6.45 -14.64
CA LEU A 162 -7.16 5.83 -13.59
C LEU A 162 -8.65 5.81 -13.96
N ASP A 163 -9.15 6.88 -14.56
CA ASP A 163 -10.53 6.88 -15.04
C ASP A 163 -10.74 5.95 -16.22
N GLY A 164 -9.73 5.78 -17.06
CA GLY A 164 -9.76 4.86 -18.19
C GLY A 164 -9.67 3.37 -17.85
N MET A 165 -9.72 2.98 -16.57
CA MET A 165 -9.77 1.57 -16.16
C MET A 165 -10.98 0.85 -16.73
N LYS A 166 -10.76 -0.40 -17.16
CA LYS A 166 -11.81 -1.28 -17.70
C LYS A 166 -11.67 -2.64 -17.06
N GLY A 167 -12.80 -3.20 -16.62
CA GLY A 167 -12.90 -4.57 -16.17
C GLY A 167 -13.05 -5.53 -17.34
N GLY A 168 -12.47 -6.70 -17.24
CA GLY A 168 -12.58 -7.79 -18.22
C GLY A 168 -11.59 -8.91 -17.97
N LEU A 169 -11.85 -10.06 -18.56
CA LEU A 169 -11.02 -11.24 -18.42
C LEU A 169 -11.07 -11.88 -17.02
N SER A 170 -10.03 -12.63 -16.66
CA SER A 170 -9.95 -13.45 -15.45
C SER A 170 -8.93 -12.90 -14.46
N THR A 171 -8.78 -13.57 -13.31
CA THR A 171 -7.99 -13.13 -12.16
C THR A 171 -6.90 -14.12 -11.80
N ARG A 172 -5.72 -14.03 -12.42
CA ARG A 172 -4.53 -14.82 -12.05
C ARG A 172 -3.60 -13.99 -11.14
N MET A 173 -3.95 -13.90 -9.88
CA MET A 173 -3.32 -13.02 -8.88
C MET A 173 -1.83 -13.31 -8.68
N GLY A 174 -1.44 -14.59 -8.51
CA GLY A 174 -0.08 -14.97 -8.15
C GLY A 174 0.98 -14.44 -9.12
N ALA A 175 0.73 -14.58 -10.41
CA ALA A 175 1.65 -14.07 -11.43
C ALA A 175 1.71 -12.54 -11.47
N ALA A 176 0.56 -11.86 -11.34
CA ALA A 176 0.50 -10.39 -11.29
C ALA A 176 1.21 -9.84 -10.04
N MET A 177 1.06 -10.50 -8.89
CA MET A 177 1.73 -10.12 -7.65
C MET A 177 3.25 -10.26 -7.75
N ARG A 178 3.75 -11.35 -8.34
CA ARG A 178 5.20 -11.51 -8.57
C ARG A 178 5.75 -10.43 -9.49
N HIS A 179 5.00 -10.05 -10.54
CA HIS A 179 5.40 -8.98 -11.45
C HIS A 179 5.39 -7.61 -10.76
N ALA A 180 4.35 -7.30 -9.99
CA ALA A 180 4.30 -6.08 -9.17
C ALA A 180 5.44 -6.04 -8.14
N GLY A 181 5.73 -7.18 -7.51
CA GLY A 181 6.85 -7.34 -6.59
C GLY A 181 8.20 -7.03 -7.23
N HIS A 182 8.40 -7.42 -8.49
CA HIS A 182 9.63 -7.08 -9.22
C HIS A 182 9.84 -5.55 -9.33
N HIS A 183 8.81 -4.80 -9.69
CA HIS A 183 8.88 -3.34 -9.74
C HIS A 183 9.12 -2.72 -8.37
N LEU A 184 8.49 -3.27 -7.35
CA LEU A 184 8.60 -2.79 -5.96
C LEU A 184 10.00 -3.08 -5.37
N LEU A 185 10.57 -4.24 -5.67
CA LEU A 185 11.92 -4.62 -5.22
C LEU A 185 13.03 -3.75 -5.83
N ALA A 186 12.77 -3.16 -7.00
CA ALA A 186 13.69 -2.21 -7.62
C ALA A 186 13.76 -0.84 -6.90
N GLN A 187 12.85 -0.58 -5.94
CA GLN A 187 12.86 0.67 -5.17
C GLN A 187 13.89 0.61 -4.03
N PRO A 188 14.57 1.72 -3.72
CA PRO A 188 15.62 1.76 -2.71
C PRO A 188 15.08 1.65 -1.27
N GLU A 189 13.80 1.94 -1.03
CA GLU A 189 13.19 1.91 0.29
C GLU A 189 13.27 0.52 0.92
N ARG A 190 13.57 0.46 2.23
CA ARG A 190 13.72 -0.80 2.95
C ARG A 190 12.39 -1.51 3.18
N ARG A 191 11.34 -0.74 3.47
CA ARG A 191 10.00 -1.27 3.68
C ARG A 191 9.23 -1.24 2.36
N LYS A 192 8.62 -2.35 2.02
CA LYS A 192 7.89 -2.54 0.76
C LYS A 192 6.52 -3.11 1.02
N LEU A 193 5.49 -2.43 0.55
CA LEU A 193 4.10 -2.87 0.67
C LEU A 193 3.49 -3.11 -0.71
N LEU A 194 3.01 -4.30 -0.94
CA LEU A 194 2.11 -4.63 -2.04
C LEU A 194 0.68 -4.69 -1.51
N LEU A 195 -0.13 -3.70 -1.86
CA LEU A 195 -1.53 -3.62 -1.52
C LEU A 195 -2.37 -4.14 -2.69
N LEU A 196 -2.90 -5.34 -2.58
CA LEU A 196 -3.83 -5.91 -3.56
C LEU A 196 -5.25 -5.45 -3.28
N VAL A 197 -5.95 -4.96 -4.29
CA VAL A 197 -7.40 -4.67 -4.24
C VAL A 197 -8.10 -5.63 -5.19
N THR A 198 -9.01 -6.45 -4.68
CA THR A 198 -9.73 -7.48 -5.45
C THR A 198 -11.17 -7.58 -4.99
N ASP A 199 -12.04 -8.09 -5.83
CA ASP A 199 -13.47 -8.34 -5.56
C ASP A 199 -13.80 -9.82 -5.38
N GLY A 200 -12.81 -10.71 -5.50
CA GLY A 200 -13.06 -12.15 -5.43
C GLY A 200 -11.82 -13.00 -5.28
N GLU A 201 -12.02 -14.27 -5.40
CA GLU A 201 -10.96 -15.26 -5.38
C GLU A 201 -10.26 -15.40 -6.74
N PRO A 202 -8.99 -15.88 -6.75
CA PRO A 202 -8.31 -16.12 -8.01
C PRO A 202 -9.03 -17.17 -8.86
N ALA A 203 -9.33 -16.81 -10.10
CA ALA A 203 -10.01 -17.67 -11.08
C ALA A 203 -9.46 -17.41 -12.49
N ASP A 204 -9.34 -18.44 -13.33
CA ASP A 204 -8.94 -18.28 -14.72
C ASP A 204 -9.62 -19.32 -15.62
N ILE A 205 -9.76 -18.96 -16.90
CA ILE A 205 -10.47 -19.77 -17.90
C ILE A 205 -9.79 -21.13 -18.20
N ASP A 206 -8.49 -21.21 -18.01
CA ASP A 206 -7.69 -22.42 -18.27
C ASP A 206 -7.42 -23.29 -17.04
N GLU A 207 -7.94 -22.88 -15.86
CA GLU A 207 -7.81 -23.64 -14.61
C GLU A 207 -9.17 -23.82 -13.94
N ARG A 208 -9.57 -25.08 -13.84
CA ARG A 208 -10.87 -25.44 -13.26
C ARG A 208 -10.84 -25.72 -11.77
N ASP A 209 -9.63 -25.98 -11.23
CA ASP A 209 -9.47 -26.19 -9.79
C ASP A 209 -9.16 -24.85 -9.09
N PRO A 210 -10.11 -24.29 -8.34
CA PRO A 210 -9.87 -23.05 -7.60
C PRO A 210 -8.73 -23.18 -6.58
N GLN A 211 -8.48 -24.38 -6.06
CA GLN A 211 -7.41 -24.61 -5.09
C GLN A 211 -6.04 -24.38 -5.70
N HIS A 212 -5.86 -24.70 -6.98
CA HIS A 212 -4.58 -24.50 -7.67
C HIS A 212 -4.19 -23.02 -7.69
N LEU A 213 -5.10 -22.14 -8.08
CA LEU A 213 -4.87 -20.69 -8.14
C LEU A 213 -4.75 -20.06 -6.75
N ARG A 214 -5.50 -20.55 -5.76
CA ARG A 214 -5.34 -20.13 -4.36
C ARG A 214 -3.93 -20.50 -3.84
N HIS A 215 -3.45 -21.70 -4.12
CA HIS A 215 -2.11 -22.14 -3.74
C HIS A 215 -1.02 -21.34 -4.47
N ASP A 216 -1.19 -21.03 -5.76
CA ASP A 216 -0.26 -20.19 -6.51
C ASP A 216 -0.19 -18.77 -5.93
N THR A 217 -1.35 -18.20 -5.58
CA THR A 217 -1.41 -16.88 -4.94
C THR A 217 -0.75 -16.89 -3.56
N LYS A 218 -1.03 -17.92 -2.75
CA LYS A 218 -0.38 -18.10 -1.45
C LYS A 218 1.14 -18.22 -1.61
N LYS A 219 1.60 -19.00 -2.58
CA LYS A 219 3.02 -19.12 -2.86
C LYS A 219 3.65 -17.80 -3.28
N ALA A 220 2.94 -16.98 -4.06
CA ALA A 220 3.41 -15.65 -4.40
C ALA A 220 3.55 -14.74 -3.16
N VAL A 221 2.60 -14.80 -2.22
CA VAL A 221 2.68 -14.09 -0.93
C VAL A 221 3.91 -14.51 -0.14
N GLU A 222 4.15 -15.83 0.00
CA GLU A 222 5.30 -16.38 0.71
C GLU A 222 6.64 -15.99 0.05
N ASP A 223 6.73 -16.08 -1.27
CA ASP A 223 7.93 -15.72 -2.04
C ASP A 223 8.26 -14.22 -1.90
N LEU A 224 7.25 -13.37 -1.92
CA LEU A 224 7.40 -11.92 -1.71
C LEU A 224 7.82 -11.61 -0.28
N ALA A 225 7.25 -12.28 0.71
CA ALA A 225 7.62 -12.12 2.12
C ALA A 225 9.09 -12.48 2.37
N MET A 226 9.58 -13.57 1.76
CA MET A 226 11.00 -13.94 1.83
C MET A 226 11.94 -12.89 1.22
N GLN A 227 11.44 -12.08 0.29
CA GLN A 227 12.17 -10.97 -0.33
C GLN A 227 11.99 -9.64 0.41
N GLY A 228 11.28 -9.63 1.55
CA GLY A 228 11.04 -8.43 2.35
C GLY A 228 9.90 -7.54 1.84
N VAL A 229 9.02 -8.07 1.01
CA VAL A 229 7.80 -7.39 0.55
C VAL A 229 6.61 -7.88 1.38
N HIS A 230 5.99 -6.97 2.11
CA HIS A 230 4.73 -7.25 2.80
C HIS A 230 3.56 -7.17 1.82
N THR A 231 2.70 -8.15 1.86
CA THR A 231 1.48 -8.18 1.05
C THR A 231 0.27 -7.96 1.94
N TYR A 232 -0.66 -7.13 1.48
CA TYR A 232 -1.93 -6.91 2.15
C TYR A 232 -3.07 -6.93 1.13
N CYS A 233 -4.18 -7.56 1.47
CA CYS A 233 -5.35 -7.67 0.59
C CYS A 233 -6.49 -6.80 1.10
N LEU A 234 -6.92 -5.85 0.28
CA LEU A 234 -8.22 -5.19 0.43
C LEU A 234 -9.21 -5.88 -0.50
N THR A 235 -10.16 -6.60 0.07
CA THR A 235 -11.16 -7.29 -0.74
C THR A 235 -12.51 -6.61 -0.60
N LEU A 236 -13.22 -6.52 -1.73
CA LEU A 236 -14.59 -6.02 -1.82
C LEU A 236 -15.62 -7.16 -1.71
N ASP A 237 -15.15 -8.43 -1.68
CA ASP A 237 -15.99 -9.59 -1.48
C ASP A 237 -16.38 -9.75 0.00
N PRO A 238 -17.69 -9.66 0.36
CA PRO A 238 -18.13 -9.84 1.74
C PRO A 238 -17.92 -11.26 2.27
N ASP A 239 -17.82 -12.25 1.39
CA ASP A 239 -17.62 -13.67 1.73
C ASP A 239 -16.12 -14.09 1.75
N ALA A 240 -15.21 -13.14 1.60
CA ALA A 240 -13.77 -13.37 1.46
C ALA A 240 -13.12 -14.12 2.63
N ASP A 241 -13.67 -14.06 3.84
CA ASP A 241 -13.14 -14.78 5.02
C ASP A 241 -12.95 -16.29 4.76
N ARG A 242 -13.70 -16.86 3.83
CA ARG A 242 -13.63 -18.29 3.48
C ARG A 242 -12.28 -18.69 2.85
N TYR A 243 -11.59 -17.79 2.17
CA TYR A 243 -10.37 -18.09 1.42
C TYR A 243 -9.21 -17.14 1.67
N VAL A 244 -9.47 -15.84 1.90
CA VAL A 244 -8.43 -14.79 1.97
C VAL A 244 -7.47 -15.02 3.14
N ALA A 245 -7.98 -15.40 4.31
CA ALA A 245 -7.16 -15.69 5.48
C ALA A 245 -6.15 -16.83 5.23
N ARG A 246 -6.54 -17.83 4.40
CA ARG A 246 -5.66 -18.96 4.04
C ARG A 246 -4.56 -18.56 3.06
N ILE A 247 -4.78 -17.52 2.26
CA ILE A 247 -3.85 -17.03 1.24
C ILE A 247 -2.89 -16.02 1.85
N PHE A 248 -3.41 -14.99 2.53
CA PHE A 248 -2.65 -13.84 3.02
C PHE A 248 -2.28 -13.91 4.50
N GLY A 249 -3.00 -14.72 5.29
CA GLY A 249 -2.90 -14.74 6.75
C GLY A 249 -3.97 -13.88 7.42
N GLU A 250 -4.31 -14.18 8.68
CA GLU A 250 -5.43 -13.57 9.41
C GLU A 250 -5.29 -12.05 9.63
N ASN A 251 -4.07 -11.53 9.63
CA ASN A 251 -3.80 -10.11 9.90
C ASN A 251 -3.41 -9.32 8.64
N ALA A 252 -3.43 -9.92 7.46
CA ALA A 252 -2.95 -9.32 6.22
C ALA A 252 -4.07 -9.11 5.19
N TYR A 253 -5.31 -8.95 5.66
CA TYR A 253 -6.42 -8.57 4.81
C TYR A 253 -7.47 -7.74 5.55
N SER A 254 -8.29 -7.04 4.79
CA SER A 254 -9.50 -6.37 5.26
C SER A 254 -10.60 -6.45 4.22
N ILE A 255 -11.83 -6.66 4.68
CA ILE A 255 -13.03 -6.59 3.85
C ILE A 255 -13.54 -5.15 3.88
N VAL A 256 -13.74 -4.57 2.70
CA VAL A 256 -14.21 -3.21 2.49
C VAL A 256 -15.43 -3.24 1.58
N ASP A 257 -16.59 -3.22 2.16
CA ASP A 257 -17.89 -3.22 1.46
C ASP A 257 -18.30 -1.81 0.97
N ASN A 258 -17.64 -0.77 1.50
CA ASN A 258 -17.89 0.62 1.16
C ASN A 258 -16.61 1.44 1.33
N VAL A 259 -16.32 2.37 0.41
CA VAL A 259 -15.16 3.27 0.49
C VAL A 259 -15.16 4.15 1.73
N GLU A 260 -16.31 4.44 2.32
CA GLU A 260 -16.42 5.19 3.57
C GLU A 260 -15.74 4.48 4.75
N ARG A 261 -15.61 3.15 4.70
CA ARG A 261 -14.94 2.32 5.71
C ARG A 261 -13.43 2.18 5.51
N LEU A 262 -12.90 2.64 4.37
CA LEU A 262 -11.45 2.64 4.12
C LEU A 262 -10.63 3.29 5.24
N PRO A 263 -11.01 4.47 5.80
CA PRO A 263 -10.25 5.10 6.88
C PRO A 263 -10.13 4.24 8.14
N GLU A 264 -11.14 3.38 8.39
CA GLU A 264 -11.14 2.48 9.54
C GLU A 264 -10.24 1.25 9.33
N ARG A 265 -10.04 0.85 8.07
CA ARG A 265 -9.29 -0.35 7.69
C ARG A 265 -7.81 -0.09 7.40
N LEU A 266 -7.48 1.10 6.89
CA LEU A 266 -6.10 1.47 6.55
C LEU A 266 -5.10 1.41 7.72
N PRO A 267 -5.44 1.71 9.00
CA PRO A 267 -4.53 1.51 10.10
C PRO A 267 -3.98 0.08 10.17
N ASN A 268 -4.81 -0.92 9.89
CA ASN A 268 -4.40 -2.33 9.90
C ASN A 268 -3.40 -2.64 8.79
N VAL A 269 -3.57 -2.02 7.59
CA VAL A 269 -2.63 -2.14 6.47
C VAL A 269 -1.24 -1.66 6.87
N PHE A 270 -1.17 -0.50 7.52
CA PHE A 270 0.12 0.10 7.92
C PHE A 270 0.67 -0.50 9.20
N ALA A 271 -0.17 -0.99 10.12
CA ALA A 271 0.27 -1.72 11.30
C ALA A 271 1.00 -3.02 10.94
N ALA A 272 0.55 -3.72 9.90
CA ALA A 272 1.24 -4.91 9.38
C ALA A 272 2.67 -4.63 8.87
N LEU A 273 3.01 -3.36 8.60
CA LEU A 273 4.36 -2.93 8.20
C LEU A 273 5.27 -2.62 9.38
N THR A 274 4.72 -2.43 10.57
CA THR A 274 5.45 -2.00 11.76
C THR A 274 5.73 -3.12 12.75
N SER A 275 5.06 -4.25 12.57
CA SER A 275 5.28 -5.51 13.30
C SER A 275 6.36 -6.35 12.61
#